data_f26f42255b1be5a0eeb13eb4d82537ea
#
_entry.id   f26f42255b1be5a0eeb13eb4d82537ea
#
_cell.length_a   1.000
_cell.length_b   1.000
_cell.length_c   1.000
_cell.angle_alpha   90.00
_cell.angle_beta   90.00
_cell.angle_gamma   90.00
#
_symmetry.space_group_name_H-M   'P 1'
#
loop_
_entity.id
_entity.type
_entity.pdbx_description
1 polymer ?
#
loop_
_entity_poly.entity_id
_entity_poly.type
_entity_poly.pdbx_seq_one_letter_code
_entity_poly.pdbx_strand_id
1 'polypeptide(L)'
;MEQLSSANTLFALELFQTLNESSPTGNIFFSPFSISSALAMVILGAKGSTAAQLSKTFHFDSVEDIHSRFQSLTAEVSKRGASHTLKLANRLYGEKTYNFLPEYLASTQKMYGADLAPVDFLHASEDARKEINQWVKGQTEGKIPELLAVGVVDSMTKLVLVNAIYFKGMWEEKFMTQDTTDAPFRLSKKDTKTVKMMYQKKKFPFGYISDLKCKVLEMPYQGGELSMVILLPKDIEDESTGLKKIEEQITLEKLREWTKRENLEFIDVHVKLPRFKIEESYTLNSNLGRLGVQDLFSSSKADLSGMSGSRDLFISKIVHKSFVEVNEEGTEAAAATGGIATFCMLLPEEEFTVDHPFIFFIRHNPTSNVLFLGRVCSP
;
A
#
# COMPACT_ATOMS: atom_id res chain seq x y z
N MET A 1 17.98 3.86 -6.75
CA MET A 1 16.62 3.95 -6.19
C MET A 1 15.55 4.18 -7.25
N GLU A 2 15.82 4.94 -8.30
CA GLU A 2 14.84 5.19 -9.40
C GLU A 2 14.35 3.91 -10.09
N GLN A 3 15.23 2.97 -10.41
CA GLN A 3 14.84 1.67 -10.98
C GLN A 3 13.86 0.91 -10.06
N LEU A 4 14.14 0.87 -8.75
CA LEU A 4 13.26 0.23 -7.78
C LEU A 4 11.91 0.95 -7.68
N SER A 5 11.90 2.28 -7.67
CA SER A 5 10.69 3.08 -7.66
C SER A 5 9.83 2.81 -8.91
N SER A 6 10.46 2.73 -10.08
CA SER A 6 9.78 2.41 -11.34
C SER A 6 9.16 1.02 -11.30
N ALA A 7 9.95 0.01 -10.93
CA ALA A 7 9.49 -1.38 -10.82
C ALA A 7 8.31 -1.51 -9.83
N ASN A 8 8.44 -0.91 -8.66
CA ASN A 8 7.41 -0.93 -7.63
C ASN A 8 6.11 -0.24 -8.09
N THR A 9 6.22 0.89 -8.79
CA THR A 9 5.05 1.62 -9.29
C THR A 9 4.37 0.86 -10.44
N LEU A 10 5.13 0.25 -11.37
CA LEU A 10 4.57 -0.61 -12.42
C LEU A 10 3.77 -1.75 -11.80
N PHE A 11 4.37 -2.49 -10.88
CA PHE A 11 3.68 -3.56 -10.16
C PHE A 11 2.43 -3.05 -9.43
N ALA A 12 2.51 -1.89 -8.78
CA ALA A 12 1.38 -1.28 -8.10
C ALA A 12 0.19 -1.05 -9.04
N LEU A 13 0.42 -0.49 -10.21
CA LEU A 13 -0.61 -0.22 -11.20
C LEU A 13 -1.20 -1.51 -11.79
N GLU A 14 -0.37 -2.50 -12.07
CA GLU A 14 -0.82 -3.80 -12.56
C GLU A 14 -1.65 -4.56 -11.52
N LEU A 15 -1.22 -4.58 -10.26
CA LEU A 15 -2.00 -5.19 -9.18
C LEU A 15 -3.32 -4.45 -8.96
N PHE A 16 -3.29 -3.13 -9.00
CA PHE A 16 -4.50 -2.31 -8.89
C PHE A 16 -5.54 -2.69 -9.95
N GLN A 17 -5.13 -2.92 -11.19
CA GLN A 17 -6.02 -3.35 -12.26
C GLN A 17 -6.67 -4.72 -11.95
N THR A 18 -5.90 -5.69 -11.49
CA THR A 18 -6.47 -7.00 -11.13
C THR A 18 -7.45 -6.92 -9.96
N LEU A 19 -7.18 -6.06 -8.98
CA LEU A 19 -8.08 -5.83 -7.84
C LEU A 19 -9.34 -5.08 -8.27
N ASN A 20 -9.21 -4.10 -9.16
CA ASN A 20 -10.32 -3.35 -9.74
C ASN A 20 -11.29 -4.27 -10.51
N GLU A 21 -10.77 -5.19 -11.31
CA GLU A 21 -11.61 -6.17 -12.01
C GLU A 21 -12.42 -7.07 -11.05
N SER A 22 -11.83 -7.41 -9.89
CA SER A 22 -12.50 -8.21 -8.87
C SER A 22 -13.51 -7.41 -8.04
N SER A 23 -13.30 -6.11 -7.89
CA SER A 23 -14.15 -5.19 -7.11
C SER A 23 -14.25 -3.82 -7.79
N PRO A 24 -15.07 -3.70 -8.85
CA PRO A 24 -15.11 -2.49 -9.68
C PRO A 24 -15.56 -1.22 -8.95
N THR A 25 -16.33 -1.36 -7.88
CA THR A 25 -16.94 -0.24 -7.14
C THR A 25 -16.59 -0.22 -5.65
N GLY A 26 -15.77 -1.17 -5.19
CA GLY A 26 -15.35 -1.26 -3.80
C GLY A 26 -14.13 -0.41 -3.47
N ASN A 27 -13.84 -0.28 -2.19
CA ASN A 27 -12.56 0.27 -1.76
C ASN A 27 -11.42 -0.68 -2.16
N ILE A 28 -10.27 -0.11 -2.46
CA ILE A 28 -9.02 -0.83 -2.69
C ILE A 28 -7.96 -0.13 -1.85
N PHE A 29 -7.17 -0.89 -1.12
CA PHE A 29 -6.03 -0.35 -0.39
C PHE A 29 -4.98 -1.42 -0.17
N PHE A 30 -3.77 -1.18 -0.64
CA PHE A 30 -2.65 -2.11 -0.47
C PHE A 30 -1.31 -1.36 -0.47
N SER A 31 -0.27 -2.03 -0.01
CA SER A 31 1.10 -1.53 -0.06
C SER A 31 1.92 -2.28 -1.10
N PRO A 32 2.15 -1.70 -2.28
CA PRO A 32 3.01 -2.32 -3.29
C PRO A 32 4.44 -2.49 -2.78
N PHE A 33 4.96 -1.53 -2.02
CA PHE A 33 6.28 -1.62 -1.39
C PHE A 33 6.41 -2.84 -0.48
N SER A 34 5.43 -3.05 0.39
CA SER A 34 5.43 -4.16 1.34
C SER A 34 5.34 -5.52 0.64
N ILE A 35 4.45 -5.63 -0.37
CA ILE A 35 4.29 -6.86 -1.17
C ILE A 35 5.57 -7.14 -1.97
N SER A 36 6.11 -6.15 -2.67
CA SER A 36 7.34 -6.29 -3.47
C SER A 36 8.53 -6.69 -2.61
N SER A 37 8.69 -6.11 -1.43
CA SER A 37 9.73 -6.47 -0.46
C SER A 37 9.59 -7.92 0.01
N ALA A 38 8.37 -8.35 0.34
CA ALA A 38 8.10 -9.72 0.76
C ALA A 38 8.39 -10.75 -0.34
N LEU A 39 8.02 -10.45 -1.59
CA LEU A 39 8.30 -11.34 -2.73
C LEU A 39 9.77 -11.31 -3.15
N ALA A 40 10.48 -10.19 -2.97
CA ALA A 40 11.94 -10.16 -3.14
C ALA A 40 12.65 -11.09 -2.13
N MET A 41 12.13 -11.21 -0.92
CA MET A 41 12.60 -12.19 0.06
C MET A 41 12.38 -13.63 -0.42
N VAL A 42 11.26 -13.92 -1.08
CA VAL A 42 11.00 -15.24 -1.70
C VAL A 42 11.99 -15.54 -2.82
N ILE A 43 12.35 -14.54 -3.63
CA ILE A 43 13.31 -14.68 -4.73
C ILE A 43 14.68 -15.18 -4.26
N LEU A 44 15.12 -14.83 -3.05
CA LEU A 44 16.38 -15.34 -2.48
C LEU A 44 16.44 -16.87 -2.45
N GLY A 45 15.29 -17.55 -2.31
CA GLY A 45 15.22 -19.00 -2.25
C GLY A 45 14.59 -19.64 -3.49
N ALA A 46 14.12 -18.85 -4.44
CA ALA A 46 13.52 -19.33 -5.68
C ALA A 46 14.59 -19.59 -6.75
N LYS A 47 14.34 -20.56 -7.61
CA LYS A 47 15.23 -20.91 -8.74
C LYS A 47 14.43 -21.15 -10.02
N GLY A 48 15.15 -21.23 -11.14
CA GLY A 48 14.58 -21.57 -12.45
C GLY A 48 13.42 -20.66 -12.87
N SER A 49 12.37 -21.24 -13.41
CA SER A 49 11.18 -20.52 -13.88
C SER A 49 10.42 -19.82 -12.76
N THR A 50 10.43 -20.35 -11.55
CA THR A 50 9.81 -19.70 -10.37
C THR A 50 10.45 -18.35 -10.09
N ALA A 51 11.77 -18.28 -10.04
CA ALA A 51 12.51 -17.02 -9.87
C ALA A 51 12.29 -16.08 -11.06
N ALA A 52 12.32 -16.58 -12.30
CA ALA A 52 12.13 -15.79 -13.50
C ALA A 52 10.74 -15.15 -13.57
N GLN A 53 9.69 -15.90 -13.25
CA GLN A 53 8.31 -15.38 -13.21
C GLN A 53 8.15 -14.28 -12.15
N LEU A 54 8.73 -14.46 -10.97
CA LEU A 54 8.74 -13.44 -9.92
C LEU A 54 9.47 -12.18 -10.37
N SER A 55 10.70 -12.30 -10.86
CA SER A 55 11.49 -11.15 -11.33
C SER A 55 10.77 -10.37 -12.43
N LYS A 56 10.16 -11.07 -13.38
CA LYS A 56 9.41 -10.45 -14.48
C LYS A 56 8.16 -9.71 -13.98
N THR A 57 7.35 -10.35 -13.12
CA THR A 57 6.10 -9.78 -12.62
C THR A 57 6.32 -8.56 -11.73
N PHE A 58 7.41 -8.55 -10.97
CA PHE A 58 7.77 -7.43 -10.10
C PHE A 58 8.72 -6.43 -10.79
N HIS A 59 9.01 -6.61 -12.08
CA HIS A 59 9.92 -5.77 -12.87
C HIS A 59 11.35 -5.67 -12.30
N PHE A 60 11.80 -6.69 -11.58
CA PHE A 60 13.10 -6.71 -10.93
C PHE A 60 14.25 -6.98 -11.91
N ASP A 61 13.96 -7.46 -13.12
CA ASP A 61 14.94 -7.65 -14.18
C ASP A 61 15.67 -6.36 -14.55
N SER A 62 15.02 -5.22 -14.33
CA SER A 62 15.58 -3.88 -14.56
C SER A 62 16.28 -3.27 -13.35
N VAL A 63 16.34 -3.98 -12.21
CA VAL A 63 16.85 -3.46 -10.95
C VAL A 63 18.12 -4.19 -10.53
N GLU A 64 19.23 -3.48 -10.53
CA GLU A 64 20.50 -4.01 -10.00
C GLU A 64 20.45 -4.07 -8.47
N ASP A 65 21.07 -5.09 -7.89
CA ASP A 65 21.21 -5.26 -6.43
C ASP A 65 19.89 -5.11 -5.64
N ILE A 66 18.82 -5.74 -6.13
CA ILE A 66 17.46 -5.60 -5.63
C ILE A 66 17.36 -5.74 -4.09
N HIS A 67 18.04 -6.71 -3.50
CA HIS A 67 17.99 -6.97 -2.05
C HIS A 67 18.62 -5.84 -1.24
N SER A 68 19.77 -5.33 -1.65
CA SER A 68 20.43 -4.18 -1.00
C SER A 68 19.62 -2.90 -1.14
N ARG A 69 18.94 -2.72 -2.27
CA ARG A 69 18.05 -1.56 -2.48
C ARG A 69 16.82 -1.60 -1.60
N PHE A 70 16.19 -2.78 -1.43
CA PHE A 70 15.09 -2.94 -0.48
C PHE A 70 15.55 -2.73 0.97
N GLN A 71 16.70 -3.27 1.33
CA GLN A 71 17.28 -3.03 2.65
C GLN A 71 17.45 -1.54 2.94
N SER A 72 18.05 -0.80 2.00
CA SER A 72 18.24 0.65 2.13
C SER A 72 16.93 1.42 2.20
N LEU A 73 15.98 1.11 1.32
CA LEU A 73 14.68 1.78 1.30
C LEU A 73 13.90 1.50 2.59
N THR A 74 13.90 0.25 3.06
CA THR A 74 13.24 -0.10 4.33
C THR A 74 13.85 0.66 5.51
N ALA A 75 15.18 0.79 5.54
CA ALA A 75 15.87 1.55 6.58
C ALA A 75 15.49 3.06 6.53
N GLU A 76 15.38 3.64 5.35
CA GLU A 76 14.96 5.02 5.18
C GLU A 76 13.52 5.27 5.64
N VAL A 77 12.57 4.46 5.16
CA VAL A 77 11.13 4.66 5.47
C VAL A 77 10.74 4.24 6.88
N SER A 78 11.55 3.40 7.54
CA SER A 78 11.30 2.93 8.92
C SER A 78 12.23 3.59 9.95
N LYS A 79 12.85 4.69 9.60
CA LYS A 79 13.84 5.40 10.42
C LYS A 79 13.25 5.79 11.79
N ARG A 80 13.97 5.43 12.87
CA ARG A 80 13.57 5.84 14.23
C ARG A 80 13.67 7.35 14.39
N GLY A 81 12.62 7.93 14.98
CA GLY A 81 12.55 9.39 15.18
C GLY A 81 12.00 10.15 13.98
N ALA A 82 11.57 9.47 12.91
CA ALA A 82 10.77 10.09 11.87
C ALA A 82 9.42 10.56 12.42
N SER A 83 8.86 11.58 11.80
CA SER A 83 7.53 12.12 12.14
C SER A 83 6.36 11.20 11.77
N HIS A 84 6.68 10.03 11.24
CA HIS A 84 5.72 8.99 10.89
C HIS A 84 6.15 7.63 11.45
N THR A 85 5.21 6.73 11.57
CA THR A 85 5.42 5.33 11.97
C THR A 85 4.98 4.44 10.83
N LEU A 86 5.89 3.61 10.34
CA LEU A 86 5.60 2.54 9.39
C LEU A 86 5.93 1.20 10.04
N LYS A 87 4.92 0.35 10.23
CA LYS A 87 5.08 -0.98 10.82
C LYS A 87 4.86 -2.03 9.74
N LEU A 88 5.92 -2.73 9.42
CA LEU A 88 5.96 -3.83 8.47
C LEU A 88 6.00 -5.16 9.23
N ALA A 89 5.09 -6.05 8.91
CA ALA A 89 5.05 -7.42 9.41
C ALA A 89 5.17 -8.38 8.22
N ASN A 90 6.40 -8.67 7.81
CA ASN A 90 6.73 -9.58 6.73
C ASN A 90 7.38 -10.83 7.31
N ARG A 91 6.77 -11.99 7.11
CA ARG A 91 7.30 -13.26 7.58
C ARG A 91 6.84 -14.42 6.70
N LEU A 92 7.72 -15.40 6.54
CA LEU A 92 7.37 -16.71 6.01
C LEU A 92 7.09 -17.68 7.17
N TYR A 93 6.01 -18.44 7.05
CA TYR A 93 5.70 -19.55 7.95
C TYR A 93 5.68 -20.85 7.14
N GLY A 94 6.59 -21.76 7.50
CA GLY A 94 6.76 -23.01 6.80
C GLY A 94 6.36 -24.20 7.67
N GLU A 95 5.86 -25.27 7.03
CA GLU A 95 5.58 -26.55 7.71
C GLU A 95 6.87 -27.08 8.35
N LYS A 96 6.82 -27.37 9.63
CA LYS A 96 7.99 -27.76 10.45
C LYS A 96 8.71 -29.04 10.00
N THR A 97 8.08 -29.84 9.14
CA THR A 97 8.69 -31.06 8.57
C THR A 97 9.74 -30.76 7.51
N TYR A 98 9.83 -29.53 7.01
CA TYR A 98 10.87 -29.08 6.08
C TYR A 98 12.11 -28.61 6.83
N ASN A 99 13.28 -28.95 6.29
CA ASN A 99 14.55 -28.42 6.77
C ASN A 99 14.93 -27.17 5.97
N PHE A 100 14.76 -26.01 6.56
CA PHE A 100 15.14 -24.74 5.91
C PHE A 100 16.65 -24.51 6.02
N LEU A 101 17.23 -24.09 4.89
CA LEU A 101 18.68 -23.94 4.76
C LEU A 101 19.19 -22.76 5.60
N PRO A 102 20.26 -22.96 6.42
CA PRO A 102 20.83 -21.90 7.26
C PRO A 102 21.23 -20.64 6.47
N GLU A 103 21.78 -20.79 5.26
CA GLU A 103 22.17 -19.68 4.39
C GLU A 103 20.97 -18.86 3.92
N TYR A 104 19.81 -19.48 3.67
CA TYR A 104 18.59 -18.77 3.36
C TYR A 104 18.07 -17.96 4.56
N LEU A 105 18.01 -18.59 5.73
CA LEU A 105 17.59 -17.96 6.96
C LEU A 105 18.49 -16.77 7.33
N ALA A 106 19.80 -16.90 7.19
CA ALA A 106 20.74 -15.83 7.42
C ALA A 106 20.58 -14.67 6.42
N SER A 107 20.33 -14.97 5.15
CA SER A 107 20.15 -13.96 4.11
C SER A 107 18.86 -13.16 4.29
N THR A 108 17.74 -13.80 4.61
CA THR A 108 16.47 -13.12 4.86
C THR A 108 16.56 -12.23 6.09
N GLN A 109 17.19 -12.70 7.16
CA GLN A 109 17.41 -11.90 8.37
C GLN A 109 18.29 -10.68 8.07
N LYS A 110 19.39 -10.87 7.35
CA LYS A 110 20.33 -9.80 7.02
C LYS A 110 19.71 -8.72 6.14
N MET A 111 19.00 -9.12 5.06
CA MET A 111 18.53 -8.20 4.03
C MET A 111 17.16 -7.60 4.33
N TYR A 112 16.30 -8.33 5.02
CA TYR A 112 14.90 -7.96 5.24
C TYR A 112 14.50 -7.86 6.72
N GLY A 113 15.39 -8.26 7.65
CA GLY A 113 15.05 -8.35 9.06
C GLY A 113 13.89 -9.32 9.33
N ALA A 114 13.69 -10.29 8.42
CA ALA A 114 12.58 -11.21 8.43
C ALA A 114 13.04 -12.65 8.65
N ASP A 115 12.23 -13.42 9.35
CA ASP A 115 12.46 -14.83 9.63
C ASP A 115 11.57 -15.71 8.76
N LEU A 116 12.00 -16.97 8.56
CA LEU A 116 11.12 -18.06 8.21
C LEU A 116 10.87 -18.85 9.50
N ALA A 117 9.64 -18.85 10.00
CA ALA A 117 9.27 -19.54 11.22
C ALA A 117 8.62 -20.91 10.91
N PRO A 118 9.15 -22.01 11.47
CA PRO A 118 8.51 -23.31 11.36
C PRO A 118 7.26 -23.38 12.25
N VAL A 119 6.16 -23.90 11.71
CA VAL A 119 4.88 -24.15 12.40
C VAL A 119 4.31 -25.52 12.01
N ASP A 120 3.37 -26.03 12.80
CA ASP A 120 2.72 -27.32 12.53
C ASP A 120 1.39 -27.11 11.80
N PHE A 121 1.46 -26.97 10.49
CA PHE A 121 0.24 -26.95 9.68
C PHE A 121 -0.40 -28.34 9.56
N LEU A 122 0.41 -29.39 9.52
CA LEU A 122 -0.03 -30.75 9.27
C LEU A 122 -0.97 -31.28 10.36
N HIS A 123 -0.66 -31.01 11.63
CA HIS A 123 -1.40 -31.60 12.76
C HIS A 123 -2.10 -30.54 13.64
N ALA A 124 -1.73 -29.27 13.54
CA ALA A 124 -2.21 -28.18 14.39
C ALA A 124 -2.39 -26.87 13.60
N SER A 125 -3.02 -26.92 12.42
CA SER A 125 -3.18 -25.77 11.53
C SER A 125 -3.91 -24.60 12.17
N GLU A 126 -4.91 -24.87 13.03
CA GLU A 126 -5.66 -23.81 13.73
C GLU A 126 -4.81 -23.10 14.80
N ASP A 127 -3.97 -23.84 15.51
CA ASP A 127 -3.03 -23.25 16.48
C ASP A 127 -1.95 -22.43 15.76
N ALA A 128 -1.45 -22.92 14.61
CA ALA A 128 -0.55 -22.18 13.74
C ALA A 128 -1.18 -20.86 13.26
N ARG A 129 -2.46 -20.90 12.82
CA ARG A 129 -3.20 -19.68 12.42
C ARG A 129 -3.27 -18.67 13.54
N LYS A 130 -3.60 -19.09 14.76
CA LYS A 130 -3.66 -18.21 15.94
C LYS A 130 -2.31 -17.62 16.31
N GLU A 131 -1.25 -18.42 16.26
CA GLU A 131 0.13 -17.98 16.49
C GLU A 131 0.53 -16.88 15.49
N ILE A 132 0.25 -17.10 14.21
CA ILE A 132 0.51 -16.14 13.14
C ILE A 132 -0.25 -14.82 13.38
N ASN A 133 -1.54 -14.90 13.68
CA ASN A 133 -2.36 -13.72 13.96
C ASN A 133 -1.86 -12.97 15.20
N GLN A 134 -1.45 -13.67 16.24
CA GLN A 134 -0.91 -13.05 17.45
C GLN A 134 0.41 -12.30 17.17
N TRP A 135 1.28 -12.89 16.34
CA TRP A 135 2.50 -12.22 15.92
C TRP A 135 2.23 -10.96 15.10
N VAL A 136 1.32 -11.03 14.10
CA VAL A 136 0.93 -9.86 13.29
C VAL A 136 0.33 -8.77 14.15
N LYS A 137 -0.55 -9.12 15.08
CA LYS A 137 -1.14 -8.18 16.05
C LYS A 137 -0.06 -7.44 16.84
N GLY A 138 0.96 -8.15 17.31
CA GLY A 138 2.09 -7.56 18.03
C GLY A 138 2.91 -6.61 17.15
N GLN A 139 3.21 -6.99 15.90
CA GLN A 139 4.00 -6.17 14.97
C GLN A 139 3.25 -4.90 14.52
N THR A 140 1.93 -4.93 14.49
CA THR A 140 1.07 -3.83 14.03
C THR A 140 0.43 -3.04 15.17
N GLU A 141 0.98 -3.12 16.39
CA GLU A 141 0.47 -2.39 17.56
C GLU A 141 -1.03 -2.64 17.84
N GLY A 142 -1.50 -3.85 17.53
CA GLY A 142 -2.90 -4.25 17.68
C GLY A 142 -3.86 -3.74 16.59
N LYS A 143 -3.37 -2.99 15.61
CA LYS A 143 -4.20 -2.44 14.53
C LYS A 143 -4.69 -3.52 13.55
N ILE A 144 -3.93 -4.59 13.40
CA ILE A 144 -4.32 -5.77 12.61
C ILE A 144 -4.40 -6.99 13.54
N PRO A 145 -5.53 -7.20 14.21
CA PRO A 145 -5.68 -8.29 15.18
C PRO A 145 -5.84 -9.67 14.54
N GLU A 146 -6.30 -9.71 13.29
CA GLU A 146 -6.51 -10.95 12.53
C GLU A 146 -6.13 -10.74 11.06
N LEU A 147 -5.13 -11.48 10.60
CA LEU A 147 -4.72 -11.53 9.20
C LEU A 147 -5.28 -12.77 8.51
N LEU A 148 -5.14 -13.92 9.15
CA LEU A 148 -5.62 -15.20 8.64
C LEU A 148 -6.98 -15.54 9.25
N ALA A 149 -8.02 -15.50 8.43
CA ALA A 149 -9.35 -15.97 8.81
C ALA A 149 -9.37 -17.49 9.00
N VAL A 150 -10.38 -17.96 9.71
CA VAL A 150 -10.62 -19.42 9.91
C VAL A 150 -10.71 -20.12 8.55
N GLY A 151 -9.98 -21.22 8.40
CA GLY A 151 -9.97 -22.05 7.18
C GLY A 151 -9.03 -21.58 6.06
N VAL A 152 -8.30 -20.46 6.23
CA VAL A 152 -7.31 -20.01 5.24
C VAL A 152 -6.10 -20.94 5.18
N VAL A 153 -5.71 -21.53 6.29
CA VAL A 153 -4.67 -22.57 6.39
C VAL A 153 -5.25 -23.87 6.89
N ASP A 154 -4.69 -24.98 6.43
CA ASP A 154 -5.13 -26.33 6.74
C ASP A 154 -3.95 -27.30 6.79
N SER A 155 -4.21 -28.60 6.92
CA SER A 155 -3.19 -29.65 6.96
C SER A 155 -2.39 -29.83 5.65
N MET A 156 -2.87 -29.27 4.55
CA MET A 156 -2.18 -29.30 3.25
C MET A 156 -1.27 -28.08 3.04
N THR A 157 -1.35 -27.10 3.91
CA THR A 157 -0.54 -25.88 3.84
C THR A 157 0.94 -26.18 4.06
N LYS A 158 1.81 -25.69 3.18
CA LYS A 158 3.26 -25.93 3.22
C LYS A 158 4.04 -24.66 3.59
N LEU A 159 3.72 -23.54 2.95
CA LEU A 159 4.39 -22.29 3.16
C LEU A 159 3.39 -21.14 2.99
N VAL A 160 3.37 -20.24 3.94
CA VAL A 160 2.51 -19.02 3.92
C VAL A 160 3.41 -17.80 4.02
N LEU A 161 3.24 -16.89 3.06
CA LEU A 161 3.82 -15.56 3.13
C LEU A 161 2.81 -14.61 3.77
N VAL A 162 3.17 -14.10 4.92
CA VAL A 162 2.39 -13.15 5.72
C VAL A 162 2.96 -11.75 5.50
N ASN A 163 2.10 -10.86 5.07
CA ASN A 163 2.44 -9.48 4.81
C ASN A 163 1.36 -8.56 5.37
N ALA A 164 1.70 -7.83 6.41
CA ALA A 164 0.82 -6.84 7.00
C ALA A 164 1.55 -5.51 7.18
N ILE A 165 0.83 -4.42 6.97
CA ILE A 165 1.42 -3.09 7.07
C ILE A 165 0.46 -2.10 7.70
N TYR A 166 0.98 -1.31 8.62
CA TYR A 166 0.29 -0.22 9.28
C TYR A 166 1.09 1.07 9.14
N PHE A 167 0.40 2.13 8.74
CA PHE A 167 0.97 3.46 8.59
C PHE A 167 0.30 4.46 9.53
N LYS A 168 1.13 5.28 10.16
CA LYS A 168 0.75 6.41 10.97
C LYS A 168 1.62 7.61 10.61
N GLY A 169 1.01 8.71 10.15
CA GLY A 169 1.70 9.96 9.82
C GLY A 169 0.85 11.15 10.23
N MET A 170 1.47 12.20 10.74
CA MET A 170 0.78 13.45 11.04
C MET A 170 0.89 14.39 9.84
N TRP A 171 -0.20 15.11 9.54
CA TRP A 171 -0.16 16.17 8.51
C TRP A 171 0.83 17.26 8.89
N GLU A 172 1.55 17.80 7.94
CA GLU A 172 2.32 19.02 8.13
C GLU A 172 1.40 20.18 8.49
N GLU A 173 0.29 20.32 7.78
CA GLU A 173 -0.80 21.23 8.05
C GLU A 173 -2.04 20.42 8.53
N LYS A 174 -2.31 20.47 9.83
CA LYS A 174 -3.41 19.73 10.45
C LYS A 174 -4.76 20.40 10.20
N PHE A 175 -5.81 19.60 10.12
CA PHE A 175 -7.18 20.09 10.17
C PHE A 175 -7.57 20.44 11.60
N MET A 176 -8.43 21.44 11.76
CA MET A 176 -9.00 21.76 13.06
C MET A 176 -10.26 20.91 13.28
N THR A 177 -10.35 20.23 14.42
CA THR A 177 -11.50 19.36 14.74
C THR A 177 -12.82 20.13 14.75
N GLN A 178 -12.81 21.41 15.17
CA GLN A 178 -13.98 22.29 15.18
C GLN A 178 -14.51 22.60 13.77
N ASP A 179 -13.69 22.46 12.73
CA ASP A 179 -14.06 22.72 11.34
C ASP A 179 -14.49 21.44 10.60
N THR A 180 -14.58 20.31 11.33
CA THR A 180 -15.13 19.06 10.82
C THR A 180 -16.64 19.03 11.00
N THR A 181 -17.37 18.85 9.91
CA THR A 181 -18.83 18.83 9.89
C THR A 181 -19.39 17.61 9.21
N ASP A 182 -20.65 17.29 9.47
CA ASP A 182 -21.35 16.27 8.70
C ASP A 182 -21.66 16.80 7.31
N ALA A 183 -21.29 16.01 6.29
CA ALA A 183 -21.49 16.36 4.89
C ALA A 183 -21.80 15.12 4.05
N PRO A 184 -22.51 15.28 2.92
CA PRO A 184 -22.78 14.17 2.02
C PRO A 184 -21.52 13.76 1.25
N PHE A 185 -21.29 12.46 1.13
CA PHE A 185 -20.34 11.85 0.22
C PHE A 185 -21.11 11.00 -0.80
N ARG A 186 -20.97 11.29 -2.07
CA ARG A 186 -21.65 10.60 -3.16
C ARG A 186 -20.91 9.30 -3.49
N LEU A 187 -21.53 8.17 -3.20
CA LEU A 187 -21.01 6.84 -3.56
C LEU A 187 -21.16 6.57 -5.06
N SER A 188 -22.22 7.10 -5.64
CA SER A 188 -22.58 7.04 -7.05
C SER A 188 -23.42 8.27 -7.42
N LYS A 189 -23.91 8.35 -8.66
CA LYS A 189 -24.88 9.40 -9.06
C LYS A 189 -26.16 9.39 -8.23
N LYS A 190 -26.52 8.25 -7.63
CA LYS A 190 -27.82 8.06 -6.95
C LYS A 190 -27.71 7.89 -5.45
N ASP A 191 -26.56 7.41 -4.99
CA ASP A 191 -26.36 7.01 -3.60
C ASP A 191 -25.40 7.96 -2.87
N THR A 192 -25.80 8.36 -1.68
CA THR A 192 -25.06 9.30 -0.84
C THR A 192 -24.97 8.78 0.58
N LYS A 193 -23.84 9.01 1.24
CA LYS A 193 -23.57 8.67 2.64
C LYS A 193 -23.15 9.92 3.39
N THR A 194 -23.63 10.11 4.60
CA THR A 194 -23.11 11.17 5.50
C THR A 194 -21.77 10.77 6.07
N VAL A 195 -20.80 11.67 5.97
CA VAL A 195 -19.43 11.50 6.47
C VAL A 195 -19.01 12.68 7.33
N LYS A 196 -17.99 12.50 8.16
CA LYS A 196 -17.30 13.60 8.85
C LYS A 196 -16.32 14.24 7.86
N MET A 197 -16.66 15.42 7.38
CA MET A 197 -15.87 16.17 6.39
C MET A 197 -14.99 17.20 7.10
N MET A 198 -13.69 17.01 7.04
CA MET A 198 -12.68 17.92 7.55
C MET A 198 -12.49 19.09 6.60
N TYR A 199 -12.19 20.26 7.10
CA TYR A 199 -11.93 21.45 6.30
C TYR A 199 -10.69 22.18 6.76
N GLN A 200 -9.91 22.67 5.79
CA GLN A 200 -8.88 23.69 6.01
C GLN A 200 -8.62 24.50 4.74
N LYS A 201 -8.11 25.69 4.90
CA LYS A 201 -7.55 26.53 3.83
C LYS A 201 -6.08 26.75 4.09
N LYS A 202 -5.23 26.22 3.23
CA LYS A 202 -3.77 26.32 3.30
C LYS A 202 -3.17 26.25 1.91
N LYS A 203 -1.87 26.55 1.81
CA LYS A 203 -1.12 26.39 0.56
C LYS A 203 -0.71 24.94 0.39
N PHE A 204 -1.08 24.36 -0.75
CA PHE A 204 -0.70 23.01 -1.15
C PHE A 204 -0.24 22.98 -2.60
N PRO A 205 0.61 22.01 -2.98
CA PRO A 205 0.84 21.68 -4.38
C PRO A 205 -0.46 21.16 -5.00
N PHE A 206 -0.93 21.88 -6.00
CA PHE A 206 -2.18 21.60 -6.70
C PHE A 206 -1.95 21.54 -8.21
N GLY A 207 -2.64 20.66 -8.91
CA GLY A 207 -2.62 20.53 -10.35
C GLY A 207 -3.97 20.14 -10.93
N TYR A 208 -4.09 20.31 -12.24
CA TYR A 208 -5.26 19.95 -13.00
C TYR A 208 -4.88 19.21 -14.28
N ILE A 209 -5.41 18.00 -14.44
CA ILE A 209 -5.21 17.15 -15.62
C ILE A 209 -6.40 17.36 -16.55
N SER A 210 -6.23 18.20 -17.55
CA SER A 210 -7.32 18.67 -18.43
C SER A 210 -8.03 17.53 -19.17
N ASP A 211 -7.26 16.60 -19.74
CA ASP A 211 -7.78 15.48 -20.53
C ASP A 211 -8.66 14.53 -19.72
N LEU A 212 -8.40 14.43 -18.42
CA LEU A 212 -9.15 13.59 -17.49
C LEU A 212 -10.16 14.39 -16.66
N LYS A 213 -10.15 15.71 -16.75
CA LYS A 213 -10.89 16.60 -15.86
C LYS A 213 -10.66 16.22 -14.39
N CYS A 214 -9.42 15.99 -14.03
CA CYS A 214 -9.02 15.49 -12.72
C CYS A 214 -8.16 16.52 -12.00
N LYS A 215 -8.47 16.79 -10.73
CA LYS A 215 -7.64 17.60 -9.83
C LYS A 215 -6.64 16.71 -9.11
N VAL A 216 -5.43 17.26 -8.89
CA VAL A 216 -4.36 16.62 -8.14
C VAL A 216 -4.03 17.48 -6.94
N LEU A 217 -3.98 16.89 -5.76
CA LEU A 217 -3.55 17.55 -4.53
C LEU A 217 -2.46 16.74 -3.85
N GLU A 218 -1.36 17.37 -3.48
CA GLU A 218 -0.33 16.77 -2.64
C GLU A 218 -0.44 17.35 -1.22
N MET A 219 -0.66 16.46 -0.25
CA MET A 219 -0.72 16.78 1.17
C MET A 219 0.50 16.20 1.88
N PRO A 220 1.48 17.02 2.27
CA PRO A 220 2.68 16.55 2.96
C PRO A 220 2.35 16.08 4.38
N TYR A 221 3.02 15.01 4.80
CA TYR A 221 3.13 14.64 6.20
C TYR A 221 4.28 15.43 6.84
N GLN A 222 4.23 15.55 8.14
CA GLN A 222 5.20 16.29 8.94
C GLN A 222 6.64 15.86 8.64
N GLY A 223 7.51 16.82 8.38
CA GLY A 223 8.90 16.58 7.96
C GLY A 223 9.09 16.45 6.45
N GLY A 224 8.03 16.40 5.65
CA GLY A 224 8.08 16.44 4.18
C GLY A 224 8.65 15.21 3.47
N GLU A 225 9.07 14.17 4.22
CA GLU A 225 9.59 12.93 3.61
C GLU A 225 8.50 12.10 2.94
N LEU A 226 7.27 12.18 3.43
CA LEU A 226 6.10 11.50 2.88
C LEU A 226 5.03 12.50 2.48
N SER A 227 4.25 12.14 1.46
CA SER A 227 3.06 12.89 1.06
C SER A 227 1.94 11.93 0.67
N MET A 228 0.70 12.32 0.98
CA MET A 228 -0.48 11.75 0.34
C MET A 228 -0.78 12.56 -0.92
N VAL A 229 -0.91 11.90 -2.05
CA VAL A 229 -1.32 12.50 -3.32
C VAL A 229 -2.71 11.98 -3.66
N ILE A 230 -3.64 12.88 -3.93
CA ILE A 230 -5.04 12.58 -4.22
C ILE A 230 -5.33 12.94 -5.66
N LEU A 231 -5.91 12.00 -6.41
CA LEU A 231 -6.47 12.19 -7.74
C LEU A 231 -8.00 12.20 -7.63
N LEU A 232 -8.59 13.36 -7.88
CA LEU A 232 -10.02 13.57 -7.73
C LEU A 232 -10.65 13.96 -9.08
N PRO A 233 -11.51 13.13 -9.69
CA PRO A 233 -12.25 13.51 -10.88
C PRO A 233 -13.16 14.71 -10.57
N LYS A 234 -13.46 15.54 -11.57
CA LYS A 234 -14.34 16.71 -11.41
C LYS A 234 -15.73 16.32 -10.93
N ASP A 235 -16.25 15.20 -11.44
CA ASP A 235 -17.57 14.66 -11.10
C ASP A 235 -17.65 13.18 -11.43
N ILE A 236 -18.74 12.52 -11.02
CA ILE A 236 -19.10 11.15 -11.41
C ILE A 236 -19.75 11.22 -12.79
N GLU A 237 -18.92 11.24 -13.84
CA GLU A 237 -19.43 11.32 -15.24
C GLU A 237 -19.87 9.94 -15.78
N ASP A 238 -19.27 8.84 -15.27
CA ASP A 238 -19.64 7.47 -15.62
C ASP A 238 -20.88 6.96 -14.84
N GLU A 239 -21.29 5.71 -15.11
CA GLU A 239 -22.43 5.08 -14.42
C GLU A 239 -22.01 4.33 -13.13
N SER A 240 -20.78 4.55 -12.63
CA SER A 240 -20.24 3.88 -11.46
C SER A 240 -19.59 4.86 -10.47
N THR A 241 -18.27 4.89 -10.42
CA THR A 241 -17.49 5.65 -9.43
C THR A 241 -17.01 7.02 -9.90
N GLY A 242 -17.05 7.30 -11.19
CA GLY A 242 -16.39 8.47 -11.81
C GLY A 242 -14.91 8.29 -12.09
N LEU A 243 -14.32 7.16 -11.69
CA LEU A 243 -12.88 6.90 -11.77
C LEU A 243 -12.43 6.13 -13.02
N LYS A 244 -13.37 5.55 -13.76
CA LYS A 244 -13.08 4.64 -14.87
C LYS A 244 -12.07 5.21 -15.86
N LYS A 245 -12.22 6.47 -16.25
CA LYS A 245 -11.32 7.12 -17.22
C LYS A 245 -9.89 7.27 -16.67
N ILE A 246 -9.74 7.57 -15.38
CA ILE A 246 -8.43 7.64 -14.73
C ILE A 246 -7.82 6.24 -14.65
N GLU A 247 -8.58 5.25 -14.19
CA GLU A 247 -8.15 3.85 -14.02
C GLU A 247 -7.69 3.21 -15.33
N GLU A 248 -8.35 3.52 -16.44
CA GLU A 248 -7.98 3.02 -17.78
C GLU A 248 -6.73 3.70 -18.35
N GLN A 249 -6.45 4.94 -17.97
CA GLN A 249 -5.37 5.72 -18.57
C GLN A 249 -4.12 5.86 -17.72
N ILE A 250 -4.19 5.47 -16.45
CA ILE A 250 -3.05 5.60 -15.53
C ILE A 250 -1.90 4.68 -15.97
N THR A 251 -0.74 5.27 -16.22
CA THR A 251 0.53 4.58 -16.47
C THR A 251 1.62 5.16 -15.56
N LEU A 252 2.77 4.50 -15.49
CA LEU A 252 3.92 5.00 -14.73
C LEU A 252 4.31 6.41 -15.18
N GLU A 253 4.43 6.62 -16.50
CA GLU A 253 4.82 7.90 -17.09
C GLU A 253 3.80 9.00 -16.77
N LYS A 254 2.52 8.70 -16.99
CA LYS A 254 1.43 9.64 -16.70
C LYS A 254 1.35 9.96 -15.21
N LEU A 255 1.42 8.95 -14.33
CA LEU A 255 1.39 9.17 -12.89
C LEU A 255 2.54 10.08 -12.44
N ARG A 256 3.74 9.86 -12.96
CA ARG A 256 4.90 10.70 -12.71
C ARG A 256 4.68 12.13 -13.21
N GLU A 257 4.23 12.28 -14.46
CA GLU A 257 3.95 13.59 -15.05
C GLU A 257 2.90 14.36 -14.25
N TRP A 258 1.78 13.71 -13.91
CA TRP A 258 0.68 14.35 -13.18
C TRP A 258 1.05 14.79 -11.76
N THR A 259 2.02 14.13 -11.15
CA THR A 259 2.39 14.35 -9.75
C THR A 259 3.81 14.89 -9.56
N LYS A 260 4.46 15.25 -10.67
CA LYS A 260 5.77 15.90 -10.64
C LYS A 260 5.66 17.28 -9.99
N ARG A 261 6.51 17.59 -9.03
CA ARG A 261 6.45 18.84 -8.27
C ARG A 261 6.45 20.08 -9.16
N GLU A 262 7.16 20.03 -10.27
CA GLU A 262 7.26 21.13 -11.24
C GLU A 262 5.95 21.39 -11.99
N ASN A 263 5.04 20.41 -12.03
CA ASN A 263 3.73 20.50 -12.67
C ASN A 263 2.60 20.86 -11.68
N LEU A 264 2.94 21.05 -10.41
CA LEU A 264 2.01 21.43 -9.35
C LEU A 264 2.30 22.86 -8.89
N GLU A 265 1.26 23.67 -8.81
CA GLU A 265 1.35 25.05 -8.31
C GLU A 265 1.13 25.06 -6.79
N PHE A 266 1.96 25.81 -6.07
CA PHE A 266 1.82 25.98 -4.62
C PHE A 266 0.91 27.18 -4.33
N ILE A 267 -0.40 26.92 -4.23
CA ILE A 267 -1.46 27.93 -4.12
C ILE A 267 -2.35 27.68 -2.91
N ASP A 268 -3.17 28.67 -2.57
CA ASP A 268 -4.19 28.52 -1.53
C ASP A 268 -5.30 27.57 -2.02
N VAL A 269 -5.55 26.51 -1.24
CA VAL A 269 -6.56 25.49 -1.56
C VAL A 269 -7.52 25.35 -0.38
N HIS A 270 -8.81 25.44 -0.67
CA HIS A 270 -9.87 25.05 0.25
C HIS A 270 -10.05 23.55 0.17
N VAL A 271 -9.48 22.82 1.12
CA VAL A 271 -9.52 21.35 1.16
C VAL A 271 -10.68 20.89 2.04
N LYS A 272 -11.57 20.08 1.45
CA LYS A 272 -12.56 19.29 2.17
C LYS A 272 -12.25 17.82 1.95
N LEU A 273 -11.85 17.11 3.01
CA LEU A 273 -11.44 15.71 2.99
C LEU A 273 -12.24 14.93 4.03
N PRO A 274 -12.90 13.82 3.68
CA PRO A 274 -13.62 13.03 4.67
C PRO A 274 -12.64 12.35 5.63
N ARG A 275 -13.04 12.18 6.90
CA ARG A 275 -12.42 11.15 7.74
C ARG A 275 -12.72 9.80 7.12
N PHE A 276 -11.72 8.93 7.01
CA PHE A 276 -11.95 7.57 6.57
C PHE A 276 -10.98 6.59 7.23
N LYS A 277 -11.45 5.36 7.30
CA LYS A 277 -10.68 4.22 7.78
C LYS A 277 -10.86 3.08 6.79
N ILE A 278 -9.76 2.59 6.24
CA ILE A 278 -9.77 1.46 5.30
C ILE A 278 -8.90 0.35 5.87
N GLU A 279 -9.47 -0.84 5.89
CA GLU A 279 -8.81 -2.08 6.25
C GLU A 279 -9.15 -3.10 5.18
N GLU A 280 -8.16 -3.43 4.34
CA GLU A 280 -8.34 -4.36 3.22
C GLU A 280 -7.41 -5.55 3.38
N SER A 281 -7.94 -6.74 3.07
CA SER A 281 -7.23 -8.00 3.14
C SER A 281 -7.37 -8.76 1.83
N TYR A 282 -6.25 -9.24 1.31
CA TYR A 282 -6.20 -9.97 0.05
C TYR A 282 -5.42 -11.27 0.20
N THR A 283 -5.97 -12.36 -0.36
CA THR A 283 -5.18 -13.53 -0.72
C THR A 283 -4.73 -13.36 -2.16
N LEU A 284 -3.45 -13.09 -2.37
CA LEU A 284 -2.91 -12.59 -3.64
C LEU A 284 -2.60 -13.68 -4.68
N ASN A 285 -2.78 -14.96 -4.36
CA ASN A 285 -2.43 -16.07 -5.27
C ASN A 285 -3.04 -15.89 -6.67
N SER A 286 -4.34 -15.64 -6.75
CA SER A 286 -5.04 -15.46 -8.03
C SER A 286 -4.57 -14.22 -8.78
N ASN A 287 -4.41 -13.09 -8.09
CA ASN A 287 -3.95 -11.84 -8.69
C ASN A 287 -2.55 -11.97 -9.27
N LEU A 288 -1.61 -12.53 -8.49
CA LEU A 288 -0.24 -12.76 -8.93
C LEU A 288 -0.17 -13.82 -10.05
N GLY A 289 -1.03 -14.84 -9.99
CA GLY A 289 -1.16 -15.84 -11.06
C GLY A 289 -1.56 -15.20 -12.39
N ARG A 290 -2.48 -14.26 -12.39
CA ARG A 290 -2.90 -13.48 -13.57
C ARG A 290 -1.80 -12.55 -14.08
N LEU A 291 -0.94 -12.05 -13.22
CA LEU A 291 0.20 -11.23 -13.57
C LEU A 291 1.41 -12.05 -14.05
N GLY A 292 1.38 -13.39 -13.94
CA GLY A 292 2.41 -14.27 -14.49
C GLY A 292 3.14 -15.14 -13.47
N VAL A 293 2.87 -15.02 -12.17
CA VAL A 293 3.44 -15.88 -11.12
C VAL A 293 2.57 -17.12 -10.97
N GLN A 294 2.90 -18.19 -11.68
CA GLN A 294 2.12 -19.43 -11.69
C GLN A 294 2.84 -20.58 -10.99
N ASP A 295 4.11 -20.79 -11.29
CA ASP A 295 4.87 -21.93 -10.81
C ASP A 295 5.02 -21.94 -9.28
N LEU A 296 5.15 -20.77 -8.67
CA LEU A 296 5.31 -20.57 -7.22
C LEU A 296 4.22 -21.30 -6.39
N PHE A 297 2.99 -21.39 -6.93
CA PHE A 297 1.83 -21.94 -6.25
C PHE A 297 1.58 -23.42 -6.60
N SER A 298 2.39 -23.98 -7.48
CA SER A 298 2.24 -25.37 -7.99
C SER A 298 3.15 -26.32 -7.24
N SER A 299 2.59 -27.35 -6.62
CA SER A 299 3.36 -28.40 -5.93
C SER A 299 4.31 -29.18 -6.86
N SER A 300 4.04 -29.17 -8.16
CA SER A 300 4.85 -29.89 -9.16
C SER A 300 5.84 -29.01 -9.94
N LYS A 301 5.66 -27.68 -9.92
CA LYS A 301 6.46 -26.75 -10.74
C LYS A 301 7.30 -25.78 -9.91
N ALA A 302 6.88 -25.50 -8.67
CA ALA A 302 7.61 -24.57 -7.80
C ALA A 302 9.03 -25.07 -7.56
N ASP A 303 10.01 -24.18 -7.71
CA ASP A 303 11.40 -24.43 -7.33
C ASP A 303 11.82 -23.44 -6.26
N LEU A 304 11.62 -23.83 -5.00
CA LEU A 304 12.06 -23.14 -3.80
C LEU A 304 13.23 -23.91 -3.13
N SER A 305 14.01 -24.63 -3.91
CA SER A 305 15.12 -25.44 -3.45
C SER A 305 16.24 -24.62 -2.77
N GLY A 306 16.26 -23.31 -3.00
CA GLY A 306 17.12 -22.39 -2.26
C GLY A 306 16.65 -22.09 -0.82
N MET A 307 15.40 -22.46 -0.47
CA MET A 307 14.87 -22.35 0.90
C MET A 307 15.07 -23.62 1.71
N SER A 308 14.78 -24.81 1.14
CA SER A 308 14.75 -26.09 1.86
C SER A 308 15.65 -27.20 1.27
N GLY A 309 16.30 -26.94 0.15
CA GLY A 309 17.08 -27.96 -0.57
C GLY A 309 16.24 -28.98 -1.33
N SER A 310 14.91 -29.01 -1.16
CA SER A 310 13.99 -29.91 -1.86
C SER A 310 13.12 -29.14 -2.86
N ARG A 311 12.53 -29.87 -3.82
CA ARG A 311 11.69 -29.28 -4.89
C ARG A 311 10.19 -29.47 -4.70
N ASP A 312 9.77 -29.97 -3.54
CA ASP A 312 8.36 -30.22 -3.23
C ASP A 312 7.73 -29.10 -2.38
N LEU A 313 8.53 -28.08 -2.02
CA LEU A 313 8.06 -26.90 -1.32
C LEU A 313 7.43 -25.91 -2.32
N PHE A 314 6.26 -25.39 -2.00
CA PHE A 314 5.56 -24.36 -2.75
C PHE A 314 4.83 -23.40 -1.82
N ILE A 315 4.50 -22.20 -2.28
CA ILE A 315 3.72 -21.26 -1.48
C ILE A 315 2.23 -21.61 -1.61
N SER A 316 1.63 -21.96 -0.47
CA SER A 316 0.19 -22.27 -0.39
C SER A 316 -0.65 -20.99 -0.41
N LYS A 317 -0.25 -19.96 0.33
CA LYS A 317 -0.96 -18.68 0.46
C LYS A 317 0.01 -17.51 0.55
N ILE A 318 -0.34 -16.41 -0.12
CA ILE A 318 0.21 -15.08 0.10
C ILE A 318 -0.92 -14.19 0.58
N VAL A 319 -0.83 -13.73 1.82
CA VAL A 319 -1.87 -12.90 2.43
C VAL A 319 -1.30 -11.53 2.72
N HIS A 320 -1.94 -10.50 2.20
CA HIS A 320 -1.62 -9.10 2.43
C HIS A 320 -2.78 -8.40 3.13
N LYS A 321 -2.47 -7.69 4.20
CA LYS A 321 -3.44 -6.82 4.88
C LYS A 321 -2.83 -5.47 5.16
N SER A 322 -3.56 -4.43 4.85
CA SER A 322 -3.16 -3.05 5.07
C SER A 322 -4.25 -2.28 5.81
N PHE A 323 -3.80 -1.33 6.60
CA PHE A 323 -4.64 -0.47 7.42
C PHE A 323 -4.22 0.97 7.28
N VAL A 324 -5.18 1.85 7.04
CA VAL A 324 -5.02 3.31 7.09
C VAL A 324 -6.21 3.95 7.76
N GLU A 325 -5.93 4.94 8.58
CA GLU A 325 -6.92 5.82 9.18
C GLU A 325 -6.51 7.26 8.91
N VAL A 326 -7.41 8.04 8.34
CA VAL A 326 -7.21 9.45 8.01
C VAL A 326 -8.17 10.30 8.83
N ASN A 327 -7.61 11.20 9.62
CA ASN A 327 -8.34 12.13 10.48
C ASN A 327 -7.67 13.51 10.47
N GLU A 328 -8.07 14.42 11.35
CA GLU A 328 -7.60 15.81 11.39
C GLU A 328 -6.12 15.95 11.68
N GLU A 329 -5.57 15.07 12.46
CA GLU A 329 -4.15 15.06 12.84
C GLU A 329 -3.23 14.52 11.74
N GLY A 330 -3.80 13.82 10.78
CA GLY A 330 -3.14 12.93 9.85
C GLY A 330 -3.50 11.50 10.21
N THR A 331 -2.76 10.92 11.10
CA THR A 331 -3.03 9.59 11.68
C THR A 331 -2.64 9.61 13.16
N GLU A 332 -3.59 10.01 14.03
CA GLU A 332 -3.56 10.13 15.50
C GLU A 332 -2.89 11.37 16.13
N ALA A 333 -3.51 11.81 17.22
CA ALA A 333 -3.62 13.16 17.77
C ALA A 333 -2.48 13.70 18.66
N ALA A 334 -2.24 15.00 18.61
CA ALA A 334 -2.00 15.89 19.74
C ALA A 334 -2.00 17.38 19.31
N ALA A 335 -2.56 18.23 20.14
CA ALA A 335 -2.93 19.62 19.85
C ALA A 335 -1.77 20.62 19.80
N ALA A 336 -1.89 21.68 19.01
CA ALA A 336 -1.56 23.08 19.37
C ALA A 336 -1.67 24.09 18.21
N THR A 337 -2.00 25.18 18.53
CA THR A 337 -2.35 26.58 18.34
C THR A 337 -1.59 27.41 17.31
N GLY A 338 -2.34 28.37 16.68
CA GLY A 338 -1.92 29.73 16.48
C GLY A 338 -1.81 30.22 15.05
N GLY A 339 -2.78 31.02 14.59
CA GLY A 339 -2.75 31.70 13.30
C GLY A 339 -2.29 33.16 13.38
N ILE A 340 -1.66 33.66 12.33
CA ILE A 340 -1.44 35.07 12.08
C ILE A 340 -1.96 35.39 10.68
N ALA A 341 -2.83 36.39 10.58
CA ALA A 341 -3.37 36.89 9.33
C ALA A 341 -2.40 37.91 8.69
N THR A 342 -2.17 37.78 7.40
CA THR A 342 -1.44 38.74 6.60
C THR A 342 -2.21 39.14 5.34
N PHE A 343 -2.15 40.41 4.99
CA PHE A 343 -2.90 41.10 3.95
C PHE A 343 -2.74 40.50 2.54
N CYS A 344 -3.84 40.46 1.78
CA CYS A 344 -4.02 39.81 0.49
C CYS A 344 -3.61 40.66 -0.71
N MET A 345 -2.72 40.10 -1.56
CA MET A 345 -2.94 40.13 -3.02
C MET A 345 -3.86 38.93 -3.36
N LEU A 346 -4.81 39.15 -4.29
CA LEU A 346 -5.66 38.06 -4.82
C LEU A 346 -4.75 37.06 -5.55
N LEU A 347 -4.25 36.08 -4.81
CA LEU A 347 -3.65 34.87 -5.38
C LEU A 347 -4.76 33.92 -5.81
N PRO A 348 -4.57 33.12 -6.85
CA PRO A 348 -5.56 32.13 -7.24
C PRO A 348 -5.84 31.18 -6.08
N GLU A 349 -7.11 31.00 -5.78
CA GLU A 349 -7.61 30.05 -4.78
C GLU A 349 -8.35 28.94 -5.50
N GLU A 350 -8.18 27.71 -5.03
CA GLU A 350 -8.83 26.53 -5.60
C GLU A 350 -9.67 25.79 -4.56
N GLU A 351 -10.78 25.21 -5.03
CA GLU A 351 -11.62 24.30 -4.24
C GLU A 351 -11.21 22.85 -4.53
N PHE A 352 -10.94 22.09 -3.46
CA PHE A 352 -10.66 20.65 -3.54
C PHE A 352 -11.58 19.91 -2.57
N THR A 353 -12.80 19.62 -3.03
CA THR A 353 -13.84 18.98 -2.22
C THR A 353 -13.93 17.50 -2.56
N VAL A 354 -13.44 16.65 -1.65
CA VAL A 354 -13.45 15.19 -1.78
C VAL A 354 -14.78 14.64 -1.26
N ASP A 355 -15.84 14.80 -2.07
CA ASP A 355 -17.21 14.38 -1.77
C ASP A 355 -17.72 13.25 -2.67
N HIS A 356 -16.81 12.58 -3.39
CA HIS A 356 -17.09 11.45 -4.27
C HIS A 356 -15.83 10.59 -4.43
N PRO A 357 -15.91 9.40 -5.08
CA PRO A 357 -14.79 8.47 -5.17
C PRO A 357 -13.50 9.09 -5.71
N PHE A 358 -12.39 8.70 -5.11
CA PHE A 358 -11.07 9.20 -5.45
C PHE A 358 -9.99 8.11 -5.35
N ILE A 359 -8.87 8.34 -6.03
CA ILE A 359 -7.65 7.54 -5.91
C ILE A 359 -6.64 8.32 -5.09
N PHE A 360 -5.91 7.65 -4.22
CA PHE A 360 -4.81 8.26 -3.48
C PHE A 360 -3.64 7.30 -3.38
N PHE A 361 -2.47 7.86 -3.17
CA PHE A 361 -1.30 7.08 -2.81
C PHE A 361 -0.43 7.84 -1.81
N ILE A 362 0.31 7.09 -1.01
CA ILE A 362 1.32 7.64 -0.09
C ILE A 362 2.68 7.39 -0.71
N ARG A 363 3.42 8.46 -0.92
CA ARG A 363 4.72 8.45 -1.60
C ARG A 363 5.83 8.84 -0.64
N HIS A 364 6.95 8.14 -0.72
CA HIS A 364 8.21 8.56 -0.14
C HIS A 364 8.89 9.53 -1.12
N ASN A 365 8.90 10.81 -0.79
CA ASN A 365 9.31 11.88 -1.71
C ASN A 365 10.77 11.79 -2.15
N PRO A 366 11.76 11.49 -1.26
CA PRO A 366 13.16 11.40 -1.67
C PRO A 366 13.45 10.33 -2.73
N THR A 367 12.70 9.24 -2.73
CA THR A 367 12.90 8.12 -3.66
C THR A 367 11.80 7.96 -4.69
N SER A 368 10.72 8.74 -4.57
CA SER A 368 9.48 8.63 -5.37
C SER A 368 8.82 7.25 -5.30
N ASN A 369 9.10 6.45 -4.27
CA ASN A 369 8.46 5.16 -4.09
C ASN A 369 7.02 5.32 -3.60
N VAL A 370 6.11 4.58 -4.24
CA VAL A 370 4.73 4.44 -3.80
C VAL A 370 4.70 3.40 -2.68
N LEU A 371 4.44 3.85 -1.46
CA LEU A 371 4.34 2.98 -0.29
C LEU A 371 2.95 2.36 -0.16
N PHE A 372 1.92 3.11 -0.51
CA PHE A 372 0.52 2.68 -0.50
C PHE A 372 -0.20 3.23 -1.72
N LEU A 373 -1.14 2.44 -2.23
CA LEU A 373 -2.08 2.84 -3.28
C LEU A 373 -3.48 2.43 -2.88
N GLY A 374 -4.44 3.34 -3.04
CA GLY A 374 -5.82 3.11 -2.68
C GLY A 374 -6.83 3.82 -3.56
N ARG A 375 -8.05 3.28 -3.53
CA ARG A 375 -9.26 3.88 -4.07
C ARG A 375 -10.30 3.88 -2.96
N VAL A 376 -10.90 5.04 -2.71
CA VAL A 376 -11.98 5.21 -1.75
C VAL A 376 -13.26 5.46 -2.52
N CYS A 377 -14.16 4.50 -2.46
CA CYS A 377 -15.53 4.63 -2.99
C CYS A 377 -16.55 4.85 -1.87
N SER A 378 -16.23 4.40 -0.65
CA SER A 378 -17.04 4.62 0.56
C SER A 378 -16.10 4.85 1.76
N PRO A 379 -15.97 6.09 2.21
CA PRO A 379 -15.21 6.45 3.42
C PRO A 379 -15.72 5.79 4.69
#